data_93475665d05cdb2191699cfefbde0021
#
_entry.id   93475665d05cdb2191699cfefbde0021
#
_cell.length_a   1.000
_cell.length_b   1.000
_cell.length_c   1.000
_cell.angle_alpha   90.00
_cell.angle_beta   90.00
_cell.angle_gamma   90.00
#
_symmetry.space_group_name_H-M   'P 1'
#
loop_
_entity.id
_entity.type
_entity.pdbx_description
1 polymer ?
#
loop_
_entity_poly.entity_id
_entity_poly.type
_entity_poly.pdbx_seq_one_letter_code
_entity_poly.pdbx_strand_id
1 'polypeptide(L)'
;MEGHIPVLKDAILTTFKNLTGFLIDGTFGGGGHSEALLEQNNNLTIIGLDIDPEAINRASILKEKYPKRFSFEAINFSQIESLGKTFDGILLDLGVSSFQLDNAQRGFSFRNEGPLDMRMNPQKGLSAQQFLQTASENQLIQAIKEFGEEPQWRSVVKNILAYRETNEWATTLQFADFLDKHTSLYRSKKPGVHPATRVFQGLRIAINDELGHLTKGLEAAFNTLK
;
A
#
# COMPACT_ATOMS: atom_id res chain seq x y z
N MET A 1 -16.16 -6.86 11.81
CA MET A 1 -14.98 -5.98 11.65
C MET A 1 -15.43 -4.56 11.97
N GLU A 2 -15.13 -4.06 13.16
CA GLU A 2 -15.63 -2.75 13.59
C GLU A 2 -14.80 -1.61 12.99
N GLY A 3 -15.47 -0.65 12.37
CA GLY A 3 -15.05 0.75 12.33
C GLY A 3 -14.50 1.34 11.04
N HIS A 4 -14.08 0.58 10.03
CA HIS A 4 -13.55 1.19 8.81
C HIS A 4 -14.49 1.05 7.61
N ILE A 5 -14.98 2.18 7.09
CA ILE A 5 -15.77 2.20 5.85
C ILE A 5 -14.79 2.25 4.68
N PRO A 6 -14.84 1.27 3.75
CA PRO A 6 -14.00 1.30 2.54
C PRO A 6 -14.22 2.56 1.71
N VAL A 7 -13.14 3.05 1.09
CA VAL A 7 -13.20 4.25 0.23
C VAL A 7 -14.14 4.00 -0.95
N LEU A 8 -14.99 4.99 -1.27
CA LEU A 8 -15.95 4.91 -2.39
C LEU A 8 -16.87 3.67 -2.35
N LYS A 9 -17.17 3.13 -1.16
CA LYS A 9 -17.99 1.91 -1.00
C LYS A 9 -19.23 1.90 -1.88
N ASP A 10 -20.03 2.95 -1.84
CA ASP A 10 -21.31 3.01 -2.57
C ASP A 10 -21.12 3.02 -4.10
N ALA A 11 -20.05 3.67 -4.58
CA ALA A 11 -19.70 3.67 -6.01
C ALA A 11 -19.28 2.27 -6.47
N ILE A 12 -18.46 1.58 -5.69
CA ILE A 12 -18.03 0.20 -5.95
C ILE A 12 -19.24 -0.74 -5.96
N LEU A 13 -20.10 -0.66 -4.94
CA LEU A 13 -21.33 -1.46 -4.88
C LEU A 13 -22.25 -1.21 -6.07
N THR A 14 -22.37 0.03 -6.52
CA THR A 14 -23.18 0.39 -7.69
C THR A 14 -22.58 -0.19 -8.98
N THR A 15 -21.27 -0.07 -9.15
CA THR A 15 -20.55 -0.54 -10.34
C THR A 15 -20.69 -2.05 -10.52
N PHE A 16 -20.53 -2.83 -9.44
CA PHE A 16 -20.56 -4.29 -9.49
C PHE A 16 -21.92 -4.90 -9.13
N LYS A 17 -22.97 -4.09 -8.99
CA LYS A 17 -24.32 -4.54 -8.57
C LYS A 17 -24.85 -5.71 -9.38
N ASN A 18 -24.68 -5.67 -10.70
CA ASN A 18 -25.22 -6.65 -11.64
C ASN A 18 -24.18 -7.63 -12.15
N LEU A 19 -22.95 -7.57 -11.63
CA LEU A 19 -21.89 -8.48 -12.05
C LEU A 19 -22.22 -9.90 -11.60
N THR A 20 -22.02 -10.86 -12.50
CA THR A 20 -22.15 -12.30 -12.20
C THR A 20 -20.83 -13.00 -12.50
N GLY A 21 -20.50 -14.05 -11.77
CA GLY A 21 -19.29 -14.83 -11.98
C GLY A 21 -18.15 -14.44 -11.03
N PHE A 22 -16.95 -14.26 -11.56
CA PHE A 22 -15.74 -14.09 -10.76
C PHE A 22 -15.23 -12.65 -10.75
N LEU A 23 -15.05 -12.10 -9.56
CA LEU A 23 -14.39 -10.82 -9.35
C LEU A 23 -13.06 -11.03 -8.59
N ILE A 24 -12.02 -10.36 -9.05
CA ILE A 24 -10.77 -10.22 -8.31
C ILE A 24 -10.83 -8.95 -7.44
N ASP A 25 -10.59 -9.09 -6.14
CA ASP A 25 -10.19 -8.00 -5.27
C ASP A 25 -8.67 -8.06 -5.10
N GLY A 26 -7.95 -7.33 -5.96
CA GLY A 26 -6.48 -7.42 -6.07
C GLY A 26 -5.74 -6.71 -4.94
N THR A 27 -6.45 -6.01 -4.07
CA THR A 27 -5.95 -5.25 -2.92
C THR A 27 -6.82 -5.50 -1.70
N PHE A 28 -6.93 -6.77 -1.32
CA PHE A 28 -7.90 -7.23 -0.32
C PHE A 28 -7.83 -6.48 1.03
N GLY A 29 -6.63 -6.21 1.53
CA GLY A 29 -6.39 -5.44 2.75
C GLY A 29 -7.22 -5.91 3.95
N GLY A 30 -8.22 -5.11 4.33
CA GLY A 30 -9.18 -5.42 5.39
C GLY A 30 -10.36 -6.29 4.96
N GLY A 31 -10.55 -6.51 3.65
CA GLY A 31 -11.68 -7.26 3.10
C GLY A 31 -13.01 -6.53 3.06
N GLY A 32 -13.01 -5.24 3.37
CA GLY A 32 -14.26 -4.48 3.48
C GLY A 32 -15.03 -4.34 2.17
N HIS A 33 -14.34 -4.18 1.02
CA HIS A 33 -14.97 -4.18 -0.30
C HIS A 33 -15.52 -5.56 -0.65
N SER A 34 -14.71 -6.60 -0.47
CA SER A 34 -15.11 -8.00 -0.71
C SER A 34 -16.33 -8.40 0.12
N GLU A 35 -16.35 -8.07 1.40
CA GLU A 35 -17.49 -8.38 2.28
C GLU A 35 -18.77 -7.67 1.81
N ALA A 36 -18.68 -6.35 1.55
CA ALA A 36 -19.83 -5.56 1.12
C ALA A 36 -20.41 -6.05 -0.22
N LEU A 37 -19.56 -6.44 -1.17
CA LEU A 37 -19.97 -6.98 -2.46
C LEU A 37 -20.63 -8.36 -2.32
N LEU A 38 -20.08 -9.24 -1.47
CA LEU A 38 -20.66 -10.56 -1.20
C LEU A 38 -22.00 -10.48 -0.47
N GLU A 39 -22.19 -9.47 0.40
CA GLU A 39 -23.47 -9.21 1.05
C GLU A 39 -24.54 -8.73 0.08
N GLN A 40 -24.16 -7.83 -0.84
CA GLN A 40 -25.10 -7.24 -1.80
C GLN A 40 -25.48 -8.18 -2.94
N ASN A 41 -24.53 -9.00 -3.42
CA ASN A 41 -24.67 -9.77 -4.65
C ASN A 41 -24.42 -11.27 -4.45
N ASN A 42 -25.47 -12.08 -4.46
CA ASN A 42 -25.41 -13.52 -4.25
C ASN A 42 -24.84 -14.32 -5.45
N ASN A 43 -24.76 -13.70 -6.63
CA ASN A 43 -24.27 -14.33 -7.85
C ASN A 43 -22.76 -14.08 -8.08
N LEU A 44 -22.09 -13.41 -7.14
CA LEU A 44 -20.70 -13.05 -7.22
C LEU A 44 -19.84 -14.01 -6.40
N THR A 45 -18.73 -14.44 -7.00
CA THR A 45 -17.64 -15.15 -6.34
C THR A 45 -16.39 -14.25 -6.36
N ILE A 46 -15.75 -14.07 -5.22
CA ILE A 46 -14.60 -13.17 -5.10
C ILE A 46 -13.33 -13.97 -4.77
N ILE A 47 -12.25 -13.61 -5.44
CA ILE A 47 -10.90 -14.04 -5.09
C ILE A 47 -10.15 -12.81 -4.58
N GLY A 48 -9.86 -12.77 -3.29
CA GLY A 48 -9.06 -11.72 -2.68
C GLY A 48 -7.57 -12.01 -2.87
N LEU A 49 -6.80 -10.99 -3.24
CA LEU A 49 -5.33 -11.06 -3.35
C LEU A 49 -4.70 -10.05 -2.40
N ASP A 50 -3.67 -10.45 -1.69
CA ASP A 50 -2.83 -9.55 -0.90
C ASP A 50 -1.47 -10.19 -0.62
N ILE A 51 -0.45 -9.37 -0.46
CA ILE A 51 0.89 -9.81 -0.06
C ILE A 51 1.16 -9.63 1.44
N ASP A 52 0.28 -8.91 2.13
CA ASP A 52 0.40 -8.66 3.57
C ASP A 52 0.00 -9.92 4.35
N PRO A 53 0.90 -10.49 5.16
CA PRO A 53 0.56 -11.67 5.98
C PRO A 53 -0.63 -11.44 6.92
N GLU A 54 -0.87 -10.21 7.38
CA GLU A 54 -2.02 -9.91 8.24
C GLU A 54 -3.35 -10.01 7.49
N ALA A 55 -3.36 -9.86 6.16
CA ALA A 55 -4.56 -10.04 5.35
C ALA A 55 -5.06 -11.50 5.36
N ILE A 56 -4.17 -12.49 5.54
CA ILE A 56 -4.52 -13.92 5.60
C ILE A 56 -5.51 -14.19 6.74
N ASN A 57 -5.29 -13.62 7.92
CA ASN A 57 -6.17 -13.80 9.06
C ASN A 57 -7.57 -13.22 8.81
N ARG A 58 -7.63 -12.02 8.19
CA ARG A 58 -8.89 -11.38 7.81
C ARG A 58 -9.62 -12.16 6.72
N ALA A 59 -8.87 -12.69 5.75
CA ALA A 59 -9.41 -13.53 4.69
C ALA A 59 -10.01 -14.84 5.22
N SER A 60 -9.40 -15.45 6.24
CA SER A 60 -9.93 -16.67 6.87
C SER A 60 -11.31 -16.45 7.47
N ILE A 61 -11.53 -15.32 8.14
CA ILE A 61 -12.84 -14.96 8.70
C ILE A 61 -13.89 -14.82 7.59
N LEU A 62 -13.51 -14.12 6.50
CA LEU A 62 -14.43 -13.92 5.38
C LEU A 62 -14.74 -15.25 4.65
N LYS A 63 -13.76 -16.13 4.56
CA LYS A 63 -13.93 -17.49 3.97
C LYS A 63 -14.88 -18.35 4.79
N GLU A 64 -14.84 -18.28 6.13
CA GLU A 64 -15.81 -18.96 7.00
C GLU A 64 -17.24 -18.45 6.77
N LYS A 65 -17.40 -17.13 6.61
CA LYS A 65 -18.72 -16.51 6.33
C LYS A 65 -19.25 -16.85 4.93
N TYR A 66 -18.37 -16.97 3.92
CA TYR A 66 -18.72 -17.20 2.52
C TYR A 66 -17.93 -18.37 1.89
N PRO A 67 -18.04 -19.61 2.41
CA PRO A 67 -17.12 -20.71 2.07
C PRO A 67 -17.14 -21.12 0.58
N LYS A 68 -18.25 -20.86 -0.13
CA LYS A 68 -18.41 -21.20 -1.55
C LYS A 68 -18.20 -20.01 -2.49
N ARG A 69 -18.18 -18.79 -1.96
CA ARG A 69 -18.16 -17.56 -2.76
C ARG A 69 -16.94 -16.68 -2.51
N PHE A 70 -16.08 -17.08 -1.58
CA PHE A 70 -14.83 -16.37 -1.31
C PHE A 70 -13.65 -17.33 -1.24
N SER A 71 -12.55 -16.92 -1.87
CA SER A 71 -11.22 -17.52 -1.71
C SER A 71 -10.16 -16.43 -1.62
N PHE A 72 -8.99 -16.78 -1.14
CA PHE A 72 -7.88 -15.87 -0.97
C PHE A 72 -6.57 -16.49 -1.44
N GLU A 73 -5.75 -15.71 -2.13
CA GLU A 73 -4.42 -16.08 -2.57
C GLU A 73 -3.39 -15.05 -2.08
N ALA A 74 -2.32 -15.52 -1.45
CA ALA A 74 -1.26 -14.66 -0.90
C ALA A 74 -0.25 -14.26 -1.99
N ILE A 75 -0.73 -13.57 -3.03
CA ILE A 75 0.05 -13.10 -4.17
C ILE A 75 -0.19 -11.60 -4.43
N ASN A 76 0.74 -10.97 -5.15
CA ASN A 76 0.55 -9.62 -5.64
C ASN A 76 -0.43 -9.61 -6.84
N PHE A 77 -1.25 -8.59 -6.95
CA PHE A 77 -2.18 -8.43 -8.07
C PHE A 77 -1.48 -8.40 -9.45
N SER A 78 -0.19 -8.07 -9.52
CA SER A 78 0.62 -8.20 -10.74
C SER A 78 0.77 -9.66 -11.21
N GLN A 79 0.36 -10.62 -10.41
CA GLN A 79 0.45 -12.06 -10.70
C GLN A 79 -0.94 -12.67 -11.00
N ILE A 80 -1.97 -11.88 -11.30
CA ILE A 80 -3.34 -12.35 -11.58
C ILE A 80 -3.36 -13.44 -12.66
N GLU A 81 -2.53 -13.34 -13.71
CA GLU A 81 -2.42 -14.35 -14.78
C GLU A 81 -2.06 -15.74 -14.26
N SER A 82 -1.31 -15.84 -13.17
CA SER A 82 -0.92 -17.13 -12.58
C SER A 82 -2.11 -17.94 -12.06
N LEU A 83 -3.27 -17.32 -11.87
CA LEU A 83 -4.50 -18.00 -11.48
C LEU A 83 -5.10 -18.86 -12.61
N GLY A 84 -4.63 -18.68 -13.85
CA GLY A 84 -5.02 -19.50 -15.01
C GLY A 84 -6.51 -19.42 -15.36
N LYS A 85 -7.16 -18.31 -15.06
CA LYS A 85 -8.60 -18.06 -15.23
C LYS A 85 -8.85 -16.70 -15.86
N THR A 86 -10.06 -16.53 -16.40
CA THR A 86 -10.59 -15.22 -16.77
C THR A 86 -11.63 -14.75 -15.78
N PHE A 87 -11.77 -13.43 -15.63
CA PHE A 87 -12.58 -12.80 -14.60
C PHE A 87 -13.61 -11.86 -15.23
N ASP A 88 -14.72 -11.69 -14.55
CA ASP A 88 -15.82 -10.82 -14.98
C ASP A 88 -15.66 -9.39 -14.45
N GLY A 89 -14.76 -9.20 -13.48
CA GLY A 89 -14.39 -7.90 -12.92
C GLY A 89 -13.10 -7.98 -12.10
N ILE A 90 -12.40 -6.85 -12.02
CA ILE A 90 -11.19 -6.69 -11.22
C ILE A 90 -11.30 -5.36 -10.48
N LEU A 91 -11.09 -5.40 -9.17
CA LEU A 91 -11.05 -4.24 -8.28
C LEU A 91 -9.63 -4.04 -7.77
N LEU A 92 -9.11 -2.83 -7.91
CA LEU A 92 -7.82 -2.40 -7.34
C LEU A 92 -8.03 -1.12 -6.53
N ASP A 93 -7.91 -1.20 -5.22
CA ASP A 93 -7.87 -0.07 -4.29
C ASP A 93 -6.42 0.15 -3.85
N LEU A 94 -5.72 1.01 -4.62
CA LEU A 94 -4.27 1.14 -4.53
C LEU A 94 -3.84 2.02 -3.35
N GLY A 95 -2.79 1.62 -2.69
CA GLY A 95 -2.19 2.35 -1.57
C GLY A 95 -2.04 1.49 -0.33
N VAL A 96 -2.09 2.13 0.84
CA VAL A 96 -2.00 1.45 2.14
C VAL A 96 -3.38 1.27 2.76
N SER A 97 -3.59 0.13 3.39
CA SER A 97 -4.80 -0.08 4.17
C SER A 97 -4.77 0.74 5.47
N SER A 98 -5.96 1.07 6.01
CA SER A 98 -6.07 1.69 7.33
C SER A 98 -5.39 0.86 8.42
N PHE A 99 -5.47 -0.46 8.34
CA PHE A 99 -4.80 -1.37 9.28
C PHE A 99 -3.28 -1.19 9.29
N GLN A 100 -2.67 -0.97 8.12
CA GLN A 100 -1.24 -0.67 8.01
C GLN A 100 -0.89 0.71 8.58
N LEU A 101 -1.75 1.71 8.38
CA LEU A 101 -1.54 3.06 8.92
C LEU A 101 -1.74 3.15 10.43
N ASP A 102 -2.70 2.39 10.97
CA ASP A 102 -3.06 2.41 12.39
C ASP A 102 -2.09 1.56 13.24
N ASN A 103 -1.43 0.56 12.62
CA ASN A 103 -0.43 -0.26 13.31
C ASN A 103 0.96 0.41 13.23
N ALA A 104 1.36 1.10 14.32
CA ALA A 104 2.66 1.76 14.40
C ALA A 104 3.84 0.83 14.12
N GLN A 105 3.74 -0.47 14.44
CA GLN A 105 4.80 -1.47 14.21
C GLN A 105 5.06 -1.74 12.71
N ARG A 106 4.19 -1.29 11.81
CA ARG A 106 4.36 -1.40 10.37
C ARG A 106 5.16 -0.24 9.77
N GLY A 107 5.31 0.88 10.47
CA GLY A 107 6.13 2.01 10.06
C GLY A 107 5.58 2.87 8.91
N PHE A 108 4.32 2.72 8.52
CA PHE A 108 3.70 3.51 7.43
C PHE A 108 3.32 4.93 7.86
N SER A 109 3.22 5.17 9.16
CA SER A 109 2.80 6.45 9.73
C SER A 109 3.81 6.95 10.76
N PHE A 110 3.97 8.26 10.83
CA PHE A 110 4.74 8.95 11.87
C PHE A 110 3.84 9.63 12.92
N ARG A 111 2.55 9.27 12.98
CA ARG A 111 1.64 9.74 14.04
C ARG A 111 1.98 9.13 15.40
N ASN A 112 2.38 7.89 15.37
CA ASN A 112 2.86 7.14 16.53
C ASN A 112 4.25 6.60 16.23
N GLU A 113 5.05 6.43 17.28
CA GLU A 113 6.39 5.87 17.13
C GLU A 113 6.33 4.38 16.80
N GLY A 114 7.08 4.00 15.78
CA GLY A 114 7.24 2.62 15.34
C GLY A 114 8.54 2.45 14.56
N PRO A 115 8.95 1.21 14.24
CA PRO A 115 10.14 0.95 13.43
C PRO A 115 9.97 1.61 12.05
N LEU A 116 11.06 2.09 11.47
CA LEU A 116 11.06 2.68 10.12
C LEU A 116 11.11 1.56 9.08
N ASP A 117 9.97 0.84 8.91
CA ASP A 117 9.89 -0.37 8.06
C ASP A 117 9.22 -0.11 6.71
N MET A 118 7.93 0.21 6.66
CA MET A 118 7.11 0.52 5.47
C MET A 118 6.92 -0.64 4.48
N ARG A 119 7.36 -1.86 4.73
CA ARG A 119 7.13 -3.00 3.84
C ARG A 119 5.70 -3.51 3.94
N MET A 120 5.02 -3.68 2.82
CA MET A 120 3.71 -4.37 2.78
C MET A 120 3.86 -5.84 3.13
N ASN A 121 4.95 -6.49 2.67
CA ASN A 121 5.35 -7.81 3.14
C ASN A 121 6.64 -7.72 3.97
N PRO A 122 6.57 -7.81 5.32
CA PRO A 122 7.75 -7.65 6.19
C PRO A 122 8.82 -8.73 6.01
N GLN A 123 8.50 -9.82 5.31
CA GLN A 123 9.43 -10.93 5.07
C GLN A 123 10.27 -10.73 3.80
N LYS A 124 10.00 -9.69 2.99
CA LYS A 124 10.66 -9.46 1.71
C LYS A 124 11.16 -8.03 1.57
N GLY A 125 12.27 -7.88 0.87
CA GLY A 125 12.82 -6.56 0.52
C GLY A 125 13.49 -5.83 1.68
N LEU A 126 13.91 -4.60 1.42
CA LEU A 126 14.55 -3.72 2.40
C LEU A 126 13.49 -2.93 3.16
N SER A 127 13.70 -2.76 4.48
CA SER A 127 12.92 -1.79 5.26
C SER A 127 13.24 -0.36 4.84
N ALA A 128 12.40 0.61 5.22
CA ALA A 128 12.67 2.02 4.95
C ALA A 128 13.99 2.48 5.59
N GLN A 129 14.30 2.01 6.80
CA GLN A 129 15.58 2.23 7.44
C GLN A 129 16.75 1.74 6.56
N GLN A 130 16.69 0.49 6.11
CA GLN A 130 17.72 -0.10 5.27
C GLN A 130 17.83 0.61 3.91
N PHE A 131 16.70 0.95 3.30
CA PHE A 131 16.65 1.69 2.04
C PHE A 131 17.34 3.05 2.18
N LEU A 132 17.00 3.84 3.19
CA LEU A 132 17.63 5.14 3.45
C LEU A 132 19.14 5.02 3.66
N GLN A 133 19.59 3.94 4.30
CA GLN A 133 21.00 3.71 4.59
C GLN A 133 21.81 3.29 3.37
N THR A 134 21.20 2.52 2.43
CA THR A 134 21.94 1.85 1.35
C THR A 134 21.61 2.35 -0.05
N ALA A 135 20.47 3.02 -0.25
CA ALA A 135 20.04 3.47 -1.57
C ALA A 135 21.05 4.45 -2.20
N SER A 136 21.27 4.31 -3.51
CA SER A 136 22.02 5.28 -4.28
C SER A 136 21.32 6.65 -4.31
N GLU A 137 22.05 7.71 -4.63
CA GLU A 137 21.49 9.04 -4.79
C GLU A 137 20.33 9.04 -5.81
N ASN A 138 20.49 8.34 -6.93
CA ASN A 138 19.44 8.25 -7.95
C ASN A 138 18.17 7.55 -7.44
N GLN A 139 18.28 6.51 -6.61
CA GLN A 139 17.14 5.86 -6.00
C GLN A 139 16.43 6.77 -4.99
N LEU A 140 17.17 7.55 -4.21
CA LEU A 140 16.61 8.56 -3.30
C LEU A 140 15.92 9.68 -4.09
N ILE A 141 16.51 10.15 -5.19
CA ILE A 141 15.89 11.15 -6.08
C ILE A 141 14.58 10.60 -6.64
N GLN A 142 14.57 9.38 -7.17
CA GLN A 142 13.38 8.75 -7.69
C GLN A 142 12.27 8.64 -6.62
N ALA A 143 12.61 8.14 -5.44
CA ALA A 143 11.65 7.99 -4.35
C ALA A 143 11.06 9.34 -3.91
N ILE A 144 11.90 10.36 -3.69
CA ILE A 144 11.48 11.60 -3.06
C ILE A 144 10.90 12.59 -4.09
N LYS A 145 11.53 12.70 -5.26
CA LYS A 145 11.12 13.63 -6.31
C LYS A 145 9.98 13.08 -7.16
N GLU A 146 10.16 11.87 -7.73
CA GLU A 146 9.22 11.33 -8.71
C GLU A 146 7.99 10.71 -8.00
N PHE A 147 8.21 9.86 -7.00
CA PHE A 147 7.12 9.15 -6.31
C PHE A 147 6.47 9.96 -5.20
N GLY A 148 7.28 10.73 -4.46
CA GLY A 148 6.80 11.58 -3.38
C GLY A 148 6.33 12.96 -3.84
N GLU A 149 6.67 13.36 -5.07
CA GLU A 149 6.38 14.70 -5.62
C GLU A 149 6.82 15.83 -4.67
N GLU A 150 7.97 15.64 -3.99
CA GLU A 150 8.46 16.62 -3.03
C GLU A 150 9.24 17.76 -3.75
N PRO A 151 8.74 18.99 -3.74
CA PRO A 151 9.39 20.10 -4.46
C PRO A 151 10.81 20.41 -3.95
N GLN A 152 11.05 20.16 -2.66
CA GLN A 152 12.34 20.42 -2.02
C GLN A 152 13.25 19.19 -1.99
N TRP A 153 13.03 18.24 -2.88
CA TRP A 153 13.75 16.98 -2.95
C TRP A 153 15.27 17.11 -2.90
N ARG A 154 15.84 18.19 -3.52
CA ARG A 154 17.30 18.41 -3.50
C ARG A 154 17.84 18.58 -2.09
N SER A 155 17.17 19.39 -1.28
CA SER A 155 17.52 19.58 0.12
C SER A 155 17.35 18.30 0.91
N VAL A 156 16.25 17.58 0.70
CA VAL A 156 15.96 16.32 1.40
C VAL A 156 17.02 15.28 1.09
N VAL A 157 17.29 15.00 -0.20
CA VAL A 157 18.28 13.99 -0.63
C VAL A 157 19.67 14.34 -0.12
N LYS A 158 20.13 15.59 -0.30
CA LYS A 158 21.43 16.05 0.19
C LYS A 158 21.59 15.80 1.68
N ASN A 159 20.59 16.15 2.49
CA ASN A 159 20.68 16.00 3.94
C ASN A 159 20.59 14.53 4.38
N ILE A 160 19.82 13.68 3.69
CA ILE A 160 19.79 12.24 3.93
C ILE A 160 21.20 11.64 3.68
N LEU A 161 21.79 11.94 2.53
CA LEU A 161 23.12 11.44 2.17
C LEU A 161 24.20 11.84 3.19
N ALA A 162 24.19 13.09 3.62
CA ALA A 162 25.14 13.59 4.60
C ALA A 162 24.93 12.98 6.01
N TYR A 163 23.67 12.85 6.43
CA TYR A 163 23.35 12.37 7.78
C TYR A 163 23.66 10.88 7.96
N ARG A 164 23.36 10.05 6.96
CA ARG A 164 23.54 8.59 7.03
C ARG A 164 24.99 8.13 7.14
N GLU A 165 25.98 8.99 6.84
CA GLU A 165 27.39 8.66 6.95
C GLU A 165 27.81 8.36 8.40
N THR A 166 27.17 9.00 9.37
CA THR A 166 27.52 8.89 10.81
C THR A 166 26.34 8.53 11.69
N ASN A 167 25.13 8.45 11.13
CA ASN A 167 23.89 8.23 11.88
C ASN A 167 22.95 7.31 11.12
N GLU A 168 21.93 6.82 11.82
CA GLU A 168 20.83 6.07 11.27
C GLU A 168 19.50 6.47 11.93
N TRP A 169 18.39 6.12 11.30
CA TRP A 169 17.05 6.33 11.85
C TRP A 169 16.43 4.98 12.18
N ALA A 170 16.17 4.71 13.45
CA ALA A 170 15.52 3.47 13.88
C ALA A 170 13.99 3.56 13.81
N THR A 171 13.42 4.76 14.02
CA THR A 171 11.98 4.95 14.15
C THR A 171 11.42 5.98 13.16
N THR A 172 10.11 5.89 12.92
CA THR A 172 9.36 6.83 12.07
C THR A 172 9.43 8.26 12.60
N LEU A 173 9.35 8.44 13.93
CA LEU A 173 9.44 9.75 14.55
C LEU A 173 10.84 10.35 14.41
N GLN A 174 11.90 9.56 14.62
CA GLN A 174 13.27 10.04 14.41
C GLN A 174 13.49 10.55 12.99
N PHE A 175 12.95 9.85 12.00
CA PHE A 175 13.06 10.29 10.60
C PHE A 175 12.19 11.52 10.30
N ALA A 176 10.98 11.58 10.82
CA ALA A 176 10.14 12.77 10.67
C ALA A 176 10.75 14.01 11.32
N ASP A 177 11.30 13.88 12.53
CA ASP A 177 12.03 14.94 13.24
C ASP A 177 13.29 15.39 12.49
N PHE A 178 14.02 14.45 11.90
CA PHE A 178 15.16 14.77 11.05
C PHE A 178 14.73 15.61 9.85
N LEU A 179 13.66 15.24 9.16
CA LEU A 179 13.15 16.01 8.02
C LEU A 179 12.77 17.43 8.44
N ASP A 180 12.14 17.61 9.58
CA ASP A 180 11.75 18.93 10.09
C ASP A 180 12.96 19.81 10.48
N LYS A 181 13.98 19.21 11.06
CA LYS A 181 15.16 19.94 11.57
C LYS A 181 16.21 20.24 10.50
N HIS A 182 16.41 19.30 9.57
CA HIS A 182 17.56 19.33 8.65
C HIS A 182 17.17 19.65 7.21
N THR A 183 15.88 19.86 6.92
CA THR A 183 15.42 20.21 5.58
C THR A 183 14.62 21.51 5.60
N SER A 184 14.38 22.07 4.42
CA SER A 184 13.54 23.26 4.29
C SER A 184 12.03 22.97 4.27
N LEU A 185 11.61 21.72 4.49
CA LEU A 185 10.21 21.29 4.41
C LEU A 185 9.30 22.06 5.35
N TYR A 186 9.77 22.38 6.54
CA TYR A 186 9.01 23.15 7.53
C TYR A 186 8.59 24.54 7.03
N ARG A 187 9.39 25.17 6.15
CA ARG A 187 9.12 26.53 5.61
C ARG A 187 8.02 26.55 4.55
N SER A 188 7.69 25.40 3.96
CA SER A 188 6.68 25.28 2.89
C SER A 188 5.35 24.68 3.36
N LYS A 189 5.08 24.72 4.65
CA LYS A 189 3.93 24.10 5.30
C LYS A 189 2.61 24.57 4.70
N LYS A 190 1.90 23.70 3.99
CA LYS A 190 0.49 23.90 3.69
C LYS A 190 -0.32 23.60 4.95
N PRO A 191 -1.34 24.39 5.30
CA PRO A 191 -2.21 24.06 6.42
C PRO A 191 -2.79 22.66 6.29
N GLY A 192 -2.67 21.85 7.35
CA GLY A 192 -3.29 20.51 7.43
C GLY A 192 -2.47 19.33 6.91
N VAL A 193 -1.31 19.54 6.26
CA VAL A 193 -0.45 18.43 5.78
C VAL A 193 0.93 18.53 6.41
N HIS A 194 1.38 17.47 7.07
CA HIS A 194 2.72 17.43 7.64
C HIS A 194 3.78 17.41 6.52
N PRO A 195 4.88 18.18 6.63
CA PRO A 195 5.91 18.28 5.59
C PRO A 195 6.51 16.92 5.19
N ALA A 196 6.68 16.00 6.13
CA ALA A 196 7.23 14.66 5.87
C ALA A 196 6.29 13.74 5.05
N THR A 197 5.00 14.07 4.89
CA THR A 197 3.99 13.18 4.27
C THR A 197 4.42 12.72 2.87
N ARG A 198 4.91 13.64 2.03
CA ARG A 198 5.34 13.32 0.66
C ARG A 198 6.58 12.43 0.64
N VAL A 199 7.52 12.68 1.53
CA VAL A 199 8.74 11.87 1.65
C VAL A 199 8.38 10.44 2.08
N PHE A 200 7.50 10.27 3.07
CA PHE A 200 7.01 8.97 3.52
C PHE A 200 6.25 8.24 2.40
N GLN A 201 5.38 8.95 1.67
CA GLN A 201 4.69 8.39 0.51
C GLN A 201 5.67 7.89 -0.56
N GLY A 202 6.66 8.70 -0.92
CA GLY A 202 7.63 8.34 -1.93
C GLY A 202 8.51 7.15 -1.54
N LEU A 203 8.95 7.09 -0.28
CA LEU A 203 9.67 5.93 0.27
C LEU A 203 8.81 4.66 0.22
N ARG A 204 7.55 4.74 0.65
CA ARG A 204 6.62 3.62 0.62
C ARG A 204 6.47 3.04 -0.80
N ILE A 205 6.24 3.93 -1.78
CA ILE A 205 6.10 3.53 -3.19
C ILE A 205 7.38 2.86 -3.70
N ALA A 206 8.55 3.41 -3.37
CA ALA A 206 9.84 2.87 -3.80
C ALA A 206 10.14 1.50 -3.15
N ILE A 207 9.93 1.37 -1.85
CA ILE A 207 10.24 0.16 -1.08
C ILE A 207 9.38 -1.02 -1.52
N ASN A 208 8.11 -0.76 -1.86
CA ASN A 208 7.15 -1.79 -2.26
C ASN A 208 7.02 -1.96 -3.78
N ASP A 209 7.80 -1.25 -4.59
CA ASP A 209 7.72 -1.26 -6.07
C ASP A 209 6.27 -1.09 -6.57
N GLU A 210 5.50 -0.18 -5.92
CA GLU A 210 4.06 -0.06 -6.17
C GLU A 210 3.73 0.24 -7.63
N LEU A 211 4.50 1.13 -8.28
CA LEU A 211 4.28 1.51 -9.67
C LEU A 211 4.71 0.41 -10.65
N GLY A 212 5.79 -0.33 -10.34
CA GLY A 212 6.20 -1.48 -11.14
C GLY A 212 5.17 -2.60 -11.09
N HIS A 213 4.63 -2.88 -9.91
CA HIS A 213 3.53 -3.82 -9.74
C HIS A 213 2.24 -3.33 -10.40
N LEU A 214 1.94 -2.03 -10.36
CA LEU A 214 0.76 -1.47 -11.02
C LEU A 214 0.83 -1.66 -12.54
N THR A 215 1.97 -1.35 -13.15
CA THR A 215 2.15 -1.52 -14.61
C THR A 215 1.91 -2.98 -15.03
N LYS A 216 2.58 -3.92 -14.36
CA LYS A 216 2.40 -5.36 -14.64
C LYS A 216 0.97 -5.83 -14.31
N GLY A 217 0.40 -5.33 -13.23
CA GLY A 217 -0.95 -5.69 -12.80
C GLY A 217 -2.04 -5.22 -13.76
N LEU A 218 -1.88 -4.05 -14.37
CA LEU A 218 -2.81 -3.56 -15.39
C LEU A 218 -2.73 -4.39 -16.69
N GLU A 219 -1.53 -4.79 -17.12
CA GLU A 219 -1.34 -5.69 -18.25
C GLU A 219 -1.99 -7.06 -17.97
N ALA A 220 -1.69 -7.64 -16.80
CA ALA A 220 -2.26 -8.92 -16.38
C ALA A 220 -3.80 -8.84 -16.22
N ALA A 221 -4.32 -7.73 -15.70
CA ALA A 221 -5.75 -7.50 -15.60
C ALA A 221 -6.42 -7.43 -16.98
N PHE A 222 -5.82 -6.71 -17.92
CA PHE A 222 -6.35 -6.62 -19.29
C PHE A 222 -6.39 -7.98 -20.01
N ASN A 223 -5.35 -8.81 -19.82
CA ASN A 223 -5.26 -10.13 -20.44
C ASN A 223 -6.23 -11.17 -19.84
N THR A 224 -6.68 -10.96 -18.61
CA THR A 224 -7.53 -11.91 -17.86
C THR A 224 -8.97 -11.45 -17.71
N LEU A 225 -9.31 -10.20 -18.05
CA LEU A 225 -10.67 -9.69 -18.03
C LEU A 225 -11.43 -10.21 -19.27
N LYS A 226 -12.72 -10.62 -19.07
CA LYS A 226 -13.61 -11.07 -20.13
C LYS A 226 -14.20 -9.92 -20.93
#